data_e5a1dafec1386ec954c981fd82141b2a
#
_entry.id   e5a1dafec1386ec954c981fd82141b2a
#
_cell.length_a   1.000
_cell.length_b   1.000
_cell.length_c   1.000
_cell.angle_alpha   90.00
_cell.angle_beta   90.00
_cell.angle_gamma   90.00
#
_symmetry.space_group_name_H-M   'P 1'
#
loop_
_entity.id
_entity.type
_entity.pdbx_description
1 polymer ?
#
loop_
_entity_poly.entity_id
_entity_poly.type
_entity_poly.pdbx_seq_one_letter_code
_entity_poly.pdbx_strand_id
1 'polypeptide(L)'
;MYHDIGVAKHAGYTTELALFGTTTTCISNGSEGAMGIHMVSSVDNTLDVTHPEALLYEKRNDGSFKLTGAEYILPIGSSPPPAGATPPRLFGQDFNVTDATGFFGTPTFLWTLHVWIWKPNPAGVFASWNTRVTCD
;
A
#
# COMPACT_ATOMS: atom_id res chain seq x y z
N MET A 1 -10.90 -7.60 11.74
CA MET A 1 -10.94 -6.37 12.57
C MET A 1 -11.13 -5.12 11.70
N TYR A 2 -10.32 -4.92 10.68
CA TYR A 2 -10.37 -3.70 9.87
C TYR A 2 -11.20 -3.83 8.59
N HIS A 3 -12.05 -4.85 8.49
CA HIS A 3 -13.01 -4.96 7.38
C HIS A 3 -13.97 -3.78 7.36
N ASP A 4 -14.30 -3.20 8.51
CA ASP A 4 -15.00 -1.94 8.61
C ASP A 4 -13.99 -0.80 8.57
N ILE A 5 -14.06 0.03 7.52
CA ILE A 5 -13.13 1.14 7.35
C ILE A 5 -13.24 2.18 8.48
N GLY A 6 -14.40 2.30 9.11
CA GLY A 6 -14.57 3.17 10.27
C GLY A 6 -13.74 2.69 11.46
N VAL A 7 -13.68 1.39 11.69
CA VAL A 7 -12.84 0.81 12.75
C VAL A 7 -11.36 1.07 12.44
N ALA A 8 -10.96 0.93 11.18
CA ALA A 8 -9.58 1.22 10.76
C ALA A 8 -9.22 2.69 11.02
N LYS A 9 -10.12 3.61 10.71
CA LYS A 9 -9.91 5.04 10.96
C LYS A 9 -9.75 5.33 12.45
N HIS A 10 -10.53 4.69 13.30
CA HIS A 10 -10.39 4.81 14.75
C HIS A 10 -9.05 4.27 15.26
N ALA A 11 -8.49 3.28 14.57
CA ALA A 11 -7.18 2.70 14.92
C ALA A 11 -5.99 3.50 14.35
N GLY A 12 -6.24 4.63 13.70
CA GLY A 12 -5.20 5.53 13.21
C GLY A 12 -4.98 5.50 11.70
N TYR A 13 -5.68 4.67 10.94
CA TYR A 13 -5.59 4.63 9.48
C TYR A 13 -6.47 5.73 8.87
N THR A 14 -6.02 6.96 9.02
CA THR A 14 -6.85 8.15 8.75
C THR A 14 -6.52 8.87 7.45
N THR A 15 -5.37 8.59 6.83
CA THR A 15 -4.94 9.26 5.61
C THR A 15 -5.27 8.41 4.39
N GLU A 16 -6.20 8.88 3.56
CA GLU A 16 -6.47 8.29 2.25
C GLU A 16 -5.45 8.84 1.26
N LEU A 17 -4.53 7.98 0.80
CA LEU A 17 -3.42 8.40 -0.04
C LEU A 17 -3.91 8.76 -1.45
N ALA A 18 -3.57 9.96 -1.91
CA ALA A 18 -3.92 10.45 -3.25
C ALA A 18 -2.68 10.82 -4.05
N LEU A 19 -2.76 10.74 -5.38
CA LEU A 19 -1.74 11.31 -6.24
C LEU A 19 -1.65 12.82 -5.99
N PHE A 20 -0.45 13.33 -5.87
CA PHE A 20 -0.19 14.72 -5.48
C PHE A 20 -0.94 15.70 -6.39
N GLY A 21 -1.63 16.65 -5.76
CA GLY A 21 -2.40 17.68 -6.48
C GLY A 21 -3.69 17.18 -7.10
N THR A 22 -4.13 15.95 -6.79
CA THR A 22 -5.36 15.37 -7.34
C THR A 22 -6.24 14.79 -6.25
N THR A 23 -7.45 14.36 -6.66
CA THR A 23 -8.36 13.59 -5.79
C THR A 23 -8.31 12.09 -6.10
N THR A 24 -7.35 11.65 -6.92
CA THR A 24 -7.22 10.24 -7.32
C THR A 24 -6.63 9.43 -6.17
N THR A 25 -7.45 8.59 -5.54
CA THR A 25 -7.06 7.76 -4.40
C THR A 25 -6.98 6.27 -4.74
N CYS A 26 -7.68 5.81 -5.78
CA CYS A 26 -7.59 4.43 -6.22
C CYS A 26 -6.44 4.30 -7.22
N ILE A 27 -5.47 3.45 -6.90
CA ILE A 27 -4.22 3.34 -7.67
C ILE A 27 -4.28 2.09 -8.54
N SER A 28 -4.10 2.29 -9.85
CA SER A 28 -4.15 1.21 -10.83
C SER A 28 -2.99 1.31 -11.81
N ASN A 29 -2.69 0.20 -12.48
CA ASN A 29 -1.60 0.11 -13.46
C ASN A 29 -2.03 -0.77 -14.65
N GLY A 30 -3.07 -0.35 -15.37
CA GLY A 30 -3.51 -1.00 -16.60
C GLY A 30 -3.71 -2.50 -16.45
N SER A 31 -3.03 -3.27 -17.30
CA SER A 31 -3.18 -4.73 -17.34
C SER A 31 -2.61 -5.45 -16.12
N GLU A 32 -1.78 -4.80 -15.31
CA GLU A 32 -1.27 -5.40 -14.08
C GLU A 32 -2.31 -5.39 -12.97
N GLY A 33 -3.39 -4.65 -13.13
CA GLY A 33 -4.46 -4.53 -12.15
C GLY A 33 -4.33 -3.29 -11.30
N ALA A 34 -4.75 -3.38 -10.04
CA ALA A 34 -4.75 -2.23 -9.14
C ALA A 34 -4.21 -2.59 -7.77
N MET A 35 -3.80 -1.57 -7.04
CA MET A 35 -3.56 -1.66 -5.59
C MET A 35 -4.82 -1.30 -4.82
N GLY A 36 -5.71 -0.50 -5.38
CA GLY A 36 -6.88 0.01 -4.72
C GLY A 36 -6.58 1.28 -3.93
N ILE A 37 -7.30 1.46 -2.83
CA ILE A 37 -7.23 2.64 -1.97
C ILE A 37 -6.36 2.32 -0.77
N HIS A 38 -5.36 3.18 -0.51
CA HIS A 38 -4.47 3.06 0.65
C HIS A 38 -5.00 3.93 1.79
N MET A 39 -5.34 3.32 2.90
CA MET A 39 -5.59 4.03 4.16
C MET A 39 -4.33 3.92 5.00
N VAL A 40 -3.66 5.05 5.21
CA VAL A 40 -2.34 5.10 5.84
C VAL A 40 -2.45 5.57 7.28
N SER A 41 -1.72 4.90 8.17
CA SER A 41 -1.53 5.32 9.56
C SER A 41 -0.33 6.27 9.64
N SER A 42 0.84 5.73 9.86
CA SER A 42 2.08 6.52 9.91
C SER A 42 3.23 5.71 9.32
N VAL A 43 4.18 6.39 8.71
CA VAL A 43 5.39 5.77 8.19
C VAL A 43 6.55 6.21 9.07
N ASP A 44 7.23 5.25 9.67
CA ASP A 44 8.38 5.49 10.53
C ASP A 44 9.48 4.45 10.24
N ASN A 45 10.51 4.41 11.08
CA ASN A 45 11.63 3.49 10.88
C ASN A 45 11.43 2.14 11.56
N THR A 46 10.21 1.81 11.99
CA THR A 46 9.92 0.55 12.68
C THR A 46 8.99 -0.33 11.86
N LEU A 47 9.16 -1.64 11.99
CA LEU A 47 8.27 -2.64 11.42
C LEU A 47 7.60 -3.41 12.53
N ASP A 48 6.27 -3.39 12.54
CA ASP A 48 5.44 -4.18 13.45
C ASP A 48 4.47 -4.99 12.59
N VAL A 49 4.61 -6.32 12.58
CA VAL A 49 3.77 -7.19 11.74
C VAL A 49 2.29 -7.10 12.13
N THR A 50 1.99 -6.69 13.35
CA THR A 50 0.60 -6.52 13.82
C THR A 50 0.01 -5.17 13.45
N HIS A 51 0.83 -4.24 12.95
CA HIS A 51 0.41 -2.88 12.62
C HIS A 51 1.05 -2.42 11.31
N PRO A 52 0.57 -2.90 10.15
CA PRO A 52 1.05 -2.42 8.86
C PRO A 52 0.82 -0.91 8.72
N GLU A 53 1.67 -0.23 7.99
CA GLU A 53 1.58 1.22 7.78
C GLU A 53 0.36 1.61 6.97
N ALA A 54 -0.10 0.74 6.07
CA ALA A 54 -1.29 1.01 5.26
C ALA A 54 -2.17 -0.23 5.15
N LEU A 55 -3.47 0.01 5.01
CA LEU A 55 -4.47 -0.99 4.67
C LEU A 55 -5.00 -0.71 3.27
N LEU A 56 -5.24 -1.75 2.49
CA LEU A 56 -5.70 -1.64 1.12
C LEU A 56 -7.18 -2.00 1.04
N TYR A 57 -7.95 -1.13 0.41
CA TYR A 57 -9.40 -1.31 0.25
C TYR A 57 -9.80 -1.22 -1.22
N GLU A 58 -10.83 -1.98 -1.58
CA GLU A 58 -11.49 -1.88 -2.88
C GLU A 58 -12.89 -1.31 -2.65
N LYS A 59 -13.24 -0.25 -3.39
CA LYS A 59 -14.57 0.34 -3.30
C LYS A 59 -15.55 -0.52 -4.08
N ARG A 60 -16.68 -0.88 -3.43
CA ARG A 60 -17.75 -1.65 -4.06
C ARG A 60 -18.73 -0.72 -4.77
N ASN A 61 -19.56 -1.32 -5.65
CA ASN A 61 -20.56 -0.58 -6.41
C ASN A 61 -21.58 0.12 -5.52
N ASP A 62 -21.84 -0.39 -4.32
CA ASP A 62 -22.77 0.25 -3.36
C ASP A 62 -22.10 1.37 -2.54
N GLY A 63 -20.85 1.69 -2.82
CA GLY A 63 -20.09 2.72 -2.10
C GLY A 63 -19.37 2.23 -0.85
N SER A 64 -19.58 0.98 -0.44
CA SER A 64 -18.86 0.41 0.68
C SER A 64 -17.43 0.02 0.30
N PHE A 65 -16.61 -0.28 1.30
CA PHE A 65 -15.20 -0.64 1.11
C PHE A 65 -14.96 -2.08 1.57
N LYS A 66 -14.22 -2.83 0.76
CA LYS A 66 -13.78 -4.18 1.10
C LYS A 66 -12.28 -4.16 1.38
N LEU A 67 -11.88 -4.65 2.56
CA LEU A 67 -10.47 -4.85 2.89
C LEU A 67 -9.90 -5.96 2.03
N THR A 68 -8.81 -5.68 1.34
CA THR A 68 -8.17 -6.62 0.41
C THR A 68 -6.77 -7.02 0.83
N GLY A 69 -6.02 -6.11 1.42
CA GLY A 69 -4.64 -6.39 1.79
C GLY A 69 -4.07 -5.36 2.75
N ALA A 70 -2.77 -5.50 2.97
CA ALA A 70 -1.99 -4.60 3.80
C ALA A 70 -0.69 -4.25 3.11
N GLU A 71 -0.10 -3.14 3.51
CA GLU A 71 1.21 -2.73 3.01
C GLU A 71 2.10 -2.33 4.18
N TYR A 72 3.30 -2.91 4.21
CA TYR A 72 4.35 -2.54 5.16
C TYR A 72 5.30 -1.57 4.46
N ILE A 73 5.64 -0.47 5.13
CA ILE A 73 6.39 0.64 4.53
C ILE A 73 7.50 1.08 5.46
N LEU A 74 8.71 1.23 4.91
CA LEU A 74 9.83 1.88 5.59
C LEU A 74 10.34 3.04 4.72
N PRO A 75 10.67 4.20 5.30
CA PRO A 75 11.19 5.31 4.51
C PRO A 75 12.62 5.04 4.05
N ILE A 76 12.95 5.48 2.83
CA ILE A 76 14.32 5.51 2.32
C ILE A 76 14.82 6.95 2.34
N GLY A 77 14.18 7.86 1.63
CA GLY A 77 14.56 9.24 1.55
C GLY A 77 14.29 9.85 0.18
N SER A 78 15.05 10.89 -0.16
CA SER A 78 14.87 11.63 -1.41
C SER A 78 15.62 11.02 -2.60
N SER A 79 16.35 9.94 -2.39
CA SER A 79 17.08 9.21 -3.42
C SER A 79 16.83 7.70 -3.24
N PRO A 80 16.93 6.89 -4.32
CA PRO A 80 16.85 5.45 -4.17
C PRO A 80 18.00 4.93 -3.31
N PRO A 81 17.89 3.71 -2.73
CA PRO A 81 18.98 3.15 -1.95
C PRO A 81 20.18 2.89 -2.85
N PRO A 82 21.40 2.89 -2.29
CA PRO A 82 22.58 2.60 -3.09
C PRO A 82 22.53 1.18 -3.68
N ALA A 83 23.21 1.00 -4.81
CA ALA A 83 23.33 -0.31 -5.43
C ALA A 83 23.91 -1.32 -4.42
N GLY A 84 23.30 -2.50 -4.34
CA GLY A 84 23.71 -3.54 -3.40
C GLY A 84 23.19 -3.38 -1.98
N ALA A 85 22.35 -2.38 -1.70
CA ALA A 85 21.71 -2.24 -0.40
C ALA A 85 20.87 -3.48 -0.08
N THR A 86 20.94 -3.94 1.18
CA THR A 86 20.16 -5.08 1.63
C THR A 86 18.72 -4.62 1.96
N PRO A 87 17.70 -5.12 1.25
CA PRO A 87 16.33 -4.74 1.56
C PRO A 87 15.87 -5.31 2.91
N PRO A 88 14.95 -4.63 3.61
CA PRO A 88 14.26 -5.25 4.73
C PRO A 88 13.47 -6.46 4.27
N ARG A 89 13.15 -7.35 5.21
CA ARG A 89 12.41 -8.58 4.93
C ARG A 89 11.33 -8.80 5.98
N LEU A 90 10.17 -9.27 5.52
CA LEU A 90 9.11 -9.82 6.35
C LEU A 90 8.55 -11.07 5.67
N PHE A 91 8.12 -12.04 6.46
CA PHE A 91 7.51 -13.27 5.94
C PHE A 91 8.40 -14.00 4.92
N GLY A 92 9.73 -13.86 5.04
CA GLY A 92 10.68 -14.44 4.09
C GLY A 92 10.74 -13.71 2.74
N GLN A 93 10.18 -12.51 2.63
CA GLN A 93 10.13 -11.74 1.39
C GLN A 93 10.95 -10.45 1.52
N ASP A 94 11.73 -10.15 0.47
CA ASP A 94 12.40 -8.86 0.36
C ASP A 94 11.39 -7.77 0.02
N PHE A 95 11.56 -6.60 0.66
CA PHE A 95 10.80 -5.41 0.27
C PHE A 95 11.26 -4.93 -1.11
N ASN A 96 10.36 -4.26 -1.81
CA ASN A 96 10.64 -3.59 -3.07
C ASN A 96 10.93 -2.10 -2.83
N VAL A 97 11.71 -1.49 -3.73
CA VAL A 97 11.85 -0.05 -3.77
C VAL A 97 10.67 0.53 -4.54
N THR A 98 9.97 1.48 -3.92
CA THR A 98 8.87 2.19 -4.57
C THR A 98 9.24 3.67 -4.69
N ASP A 99 9.15 4.20 -5.92
CA ASP A 99 9.22 5.64 -6.16
C ASP A 99 7.84 6.24 -5.88
N ALA A 100 7.70 6.90 -4.74
CA ALA A 100 6.46 7.49 -4.29
C ALA A 100 6.38 8.99 -4.59
N THR A 101 7.24 9.50 -5.46
CA THR A 101 7.28 10.93 -5.83
C THR A 101 5.93 11.42 -6.32
N GLY A 102 5.20 10.59 -7.07
CA GLY A 102 3.87 10.96 -7.58
C GLY A 102 2.82 11.21 -6.50
N PHE A 103 3.01 10.72 -5.28
CA PHE A 103 2.09 10.97 -4.17
C PHE A 103 2.46 12.22 -3.37
N PHE A 104 3.73 12.58 -3.30
CA PHE A 104 4.20 13.64 -2.42
C PHE A 104 4.65 14.90 -3.15
N GLY A 105 4.82 14.85 -4.48
CA GLY A 105 5.23 15.99 -5.30
C GLY A 105 6.71 16.35 -5.17
N THR A 106 7.47 15.62 -4.36
CA THR A 106 8.92 15.75 -4.19
C THR A 106 9.56 14.36 -4.25
N PRO A 107 10.85 14.26 -4.63
CA PRO A 107 11.49 12.94 -4.68
C PRO A 107 11.36 12.19 -3.36
N THR A 108 10.71 11.03 -3.41
CA THR A 108 10.38 10.22 -2.23
C THR A 108 10.49 8.74 -2.59
N PHE A 109 11.33 8.02 -1.87
CA PHE A 109 11.55 6.58 -2.07
C PHE A 109 11.25 5.83 -0.79
N LEU A 110 10.58 4.69 -0.94
CA LEU A 110 10.11 3.86 0.16
C LEU A 110 10.47 2.41 -0.09
N TRP A 111 10.76 1.67 0.98
CA TRP A 111 10.70 0.21 0.97
C TRP A 111 9.25 -0.20 1.19
N THR A 112 8.69 -1.04 0.32
CA THR A 112 7.30 -1.47 0.43
C THR A 112 7.17 -2.97 0.25
N LEU A 113 6.21 -3.55 0.98
CA LEU A 113 5.80 -4.93 0.82
C LEU A 113 4.28 -5.01 0.92
N HIS A 114 3.64 -5.40 -0.18
CA HIS A 114 2.19 -5.62 -0.22
C HIS A 114 1.89 -7.05 0.19
N VAL A 115 0.79 -7.25 0.94
CA VAL A 115 0.33 -8.57 1.35
C VAL A 115 -1.17 -8.67 1.07
N TRP A 116 -1.55 -9.49 0.11
CA TRP A 116 -2.93 -9.68 -0.32
C TRP A 116 -3.58 -10.81 0.51
N ILE A 117 -4.04 -10.46 1.70
CA ILE A 117 -4.54 -11.45 2.66
C ILE A 117 -5.99 -11.83 2.34
N TRP A 118 -6.82 -10.86 1.99
CA TRP A 118 -8.27 -11.03 1.88
C TRP A 118 -8.79 -11.01 0.44
N LYS A 119 -7.93 -10.73 -0.53
CA LYS A 119 -8.28 -10.77 -1.95
C LYS A 119 -7.20 -11.56 -2.69
N PRO A 120 -7.51 -12.77 -3.19
CA PRO A 120 -6.50 -13.57 -3.90
C PRO A 120 -5.86 -12.79 -5.05
N ASN A 121 -4.55 -12.91 -5.18
CA ASN A 121 -3.80 -12.28 -6.23
C ASN A 121 -3.17 -13.32 -7.13
N PRO A 122 -3.57 -13.43 -8.42
CA PRO A 122 -2.99 -14.41 -9.35
C PRO A 122 -1.49 -14.28 -9.52
N ALA A 123 -0.93 -13.07 -9.34
CA ALA A 123 0.52 -12.83 -9.44
C ALA A 123 1.27 -13.21 -8.16
N GLY A 124 0.57 -13.54 -7.09
CA GLY A 124 1.16 -13.93 -5.80
C GLY A 124 0.73 -13.02 -4.66
N VAL A 125 0.77 -13.58 -3.43
CA VAL A 125 0.30 -12.87 -2.22
C VAL A 125 1.14 -11.63 -1.91
N PHE A 126 2.37 -11.56 -2.39
CA PHE A 126 3.28 -10.43 -2.16
C PHE A 126 3.52 -9.56 -3.40
N ALA A 127 2.84 -9.80 -4.51
CA ALA A 127 2.97 -8.94 -5.69
C ALA A 127 2.31 -7.59 -5.45
N SER A 128 2.89 -6.53 -6.02
CA SER A 128 2.43 -5.16 -5.76
C SER A 128 1.07 -4.88 -6.38
N TRP A 129 0.76 -5.47 -7.53
CA TRP A 129 -0.47 -5.24 -8.27
C TRP A 129 -1.34 -6.49 -8.27
N ASN A 130 -2.65 -6.31 -8.19
CA ASN A 130 -3.62 -7.42 -8.19
C ASN A 130 -4.60 -7.23 -9.34
N THR A 131 -4.60 -8.16 -10.31
CA THR A 131 -5.49 -8.09 -11.46
C THR A 131 -6.96 -8.28 -11.09
N ARG A 132 -7.25 -8.77 -9.89
CA ARG A 132 -8.62 -8.92 -9.38
C ARG A 132 -9.13 -7.69 -8.64
N VAL A 133 -8.29 -6.68 -8.44
CA VAL A 133 -8.68 -5.41 -7.83
C VAL A 133 -8.89 -4.38 -8.93
N THR A 134 -9.96 -3.61 -8.82
CA THR A 134 -10.33 -2.60 -9.82
C THR A 134 -10.59 -1.26 -9.14
N CYS A 135 -10.37 -0.19 -9.89
CA CYS A 135 -10.74 1.17 -9.49
C CYS A 135 -12.09 1.63 -10.11
N ASP A 136 -12.73 0.76 -10.87
CA ASP A 136 -14.00 1.09 -11.56
C ASP A 136 -15.22 1.03 -10.64
#